data_55a06ac0c69d5b8033befd22e88f7ba1
#
_entry.id   55a06ac0c69d5b8033befd22e88f7ba1
#
_cell.length_a   1.000
_cell.length_b   1.000
_cell.length_c   1.000
_cell.angle_alpha   90.00
_cell.angle_beta   90.00
_cell.angle_gamma   90.00
#
_symmetry.space_group_name_H-M   'P 1'
#
loop_
_entity.id
_entity.type
_entity.pdbx_description
1 polymer ?
#
loop_
_entity_poly.entity_id
_entity_poly.type
_entity_poly.pdbx_seq_one_letter_code
_entity_poly.pdbx_strand_id
1 'polypeptide(L)'
;MKRSWRNVLALIFLSTATLSPSASLVVQQPSPVRSQQPKEQIVYVTRTGKKYHRDGCRHLVRSRLPITLREAKQHKYAPCKVCKPPQ
;
A
#
# COMPACT_ATOMS: atom_id res chain seq x y z
N MET A 1 -28.18 64.40 20.35
CA MET A 1 -28.91 63.12 20.38
C MET A 1 -27.92 61.98 20.34
N LYS A 2 -27.53 61.54 21.46
CA LYS A 2 -26.62 60.39 21.58
C LYS A 2 -27.47 59.16 21.85
N ARG A 3 -28.02 58.63 20.81
CA ARG A 3 -28.64 57.31 20.92
C ARG A 3 -27.53 56.30 21.06
N SER A 4 -27.52 55.68 22.19
CA SER A 4 -26.54 54.71 22.57
C SER A 4 -26.60 53.54 21.60
N TRP A 5 -25.68 53.48 20.76
CA TRP A 5 -25.41 52.35 19.90
C TRP A 5 -25.10 51.08 20.66
N ARG A 6 -25.01 51.26 21.96
CA ARG A 6 -24.66 50.18 22.87
C ARG A 6 -25.71 49.09 22.98
N ASN A 7 -26.96 49.43 22.68
CA ASN A 7 -28.06 48.44 22.80
C ASN A 7 -28.33 47.70 21.48
N VAL A 8 -27.77 48.16 20.39
CA VAL A 8 -27.99 47.53 19.10
C VAL A 8 -27.00 46.38 18.89
N LEU A 9 -25.85 46.49 19.53
CA LEU A 9 -24.84 45.43 19.45
C LEU A 9 -25.13 44.21 20.34
N ALA A 10 -26.01 44.39 21.31
CA ALA A 10 -26.32 43.29 22.22
C ALA A 10 -27.31 42.26 21.63
N LEU A 11 -28.00 42.63 20.58
CA LEU A 11 -28.98 41.72 19.97
C LEU A 11 -28.41 40.86 18.85
N ILE A 12 -27.20 41.14 18.44
CA ILE A 12 -26.59 40.39 17.31
C ILE A 12 -25.88 39.11 17.78
N PHE A 13 -25.64 38.97 19.06
CA PHE A 13 -24.91 37.85 19.57
C PHE A 13 -25.76 36.64 20.00
N LEU A 14 -27.05 36.71 19.83
CA LEU A 14 -27.93 35.65 20.31
C LEU A 14 -28.28 34.61 19.26
N SER A 15 -27.70 34.63 18.11
CA SER A 15 -28.09 33.69 17.05
C SER A 15 -27.00 32.77 16.57
N THR A 16 -26.01 32.53 17.37
CA THR A 16 -25.08 31.47 17.05
C THR A 16 -25.33 30.27 17.97
N ALA A 17 -26.51 29.75 17.89
CA ALA A 17 -26.65 28.34 18.15
C ALA A 17 -25.90 27.65 17.01
N THR A 18 -24.62 27.62 17.10
CA THR A 18 -23.86 26.70 16.28
C THR A 18 -24.24 25.31 16.74
N LEU A 19 -25.29 24.82 16.16
CA LEU A 19 -25.39 23.40 16.01
C LEU A 19 -24.12 22.99 15.28
N SER A 20 -23.14 22.62 16.05
CA SER A 20 -22.10 21.80 15.52
C SER A 20 -22.78 20.49 15.15
N PRO A 21 -22.98 20.21 13.88
CA PRO A 21 -23.20 18.83 13.54
C PRO A 21 -21.93 18.14 13.97
N SER A 22 -22.00 17.42 15.04
CA SER A 22 -21.07 16.36 15.26
C SER A 22 -21.29 15.38 14.13
N ALA A 23 -20.86 15.80 12.95
CA ALA A 23 -20.65 14.88 11.91
C ALA A 23 -19.55 13.97 12.47
N SER A 24 -19.98 12.94 13.10
CA SER A 24 -19.16 11.78 13.21
C SER A 24 -18.87 11.38 11.80
N LEU A 25 -17.89 12.04 11.23
CA LEU A 25 -17.21 11.48 10.11
C LEU A 25 -16.63 10.18 10.65
N VAL A 26 -17.48 9.19 10.65
CA VAL A 26 -16.99 7.85 10.52
C VAL A 26 -16.24 7.89 9.23
N VAL A 27 -14.99 8.28 9.32
CA VAL A 27 -14.04 7.96 8.30
C VAL A 27 -14.07 6.44 8.29
N GLN A 28 -14.99 5.90 7.54
CA GLN A 28 -14.81 4.57 7.03
C GLN A 28 -13.54 4.68 6.24
N GLN A 29 -12.44 4.52 6.94
CA GLN A 29 -11.24 4.13 6.28
C GLN A 29 -11.68 2.97 5.43
N PRO A 30 -11.60 3.07 4.12
CA PRO A 30 -11.79 1.90 3.31
C PRO A 30 -10.88 0.89 3.98
N SER A 31 -11.48 -0.11 4.58
CA SER A 31 -10.75 -1.26 5.09
C SER A 31 -9.74 -1.53 4.00
N PRO A 32 -8.45 -1.56 4.29
CA PRO A 32 -7.52 -1.82 3.23
C PRO A 32 -8.12 -3.02 2.55
N VAL A 33 -8.68 -2.77 1.38
CA VAL A 33 -9.00 -3.85 0.49
C VAL A 33 -7.66 -4.52 0.49
N ARG A 34 -7.57 -5.57 1.27
CA ARG A 34 -6.48 -6.50 1.19
C ARG A 34 -6.58 -6.92 -0.25
N SER A 35 -6.01 -6.05 -1.09
CA SER A 35 -5.78 -6.40 -2.46
C SER A 35 -5.07 -7.71 -2.30
N GLN A 36 -5.77 -8.76 -2.63
CA GLN A 36 -5.16 -10.05 -2.78
C GLN A 36 -4.16 -9.83 -3.90
N GLN A 37 -3.09 -9.17 -3.54
CA GLN A 37 -1.92 -9.17 -4.38
C GLN A 37 -1.69 -10.64 -4.63
N PRO A 38 -1.77 -11.07 -5.87
CA PRO A 38 -1.50 -12.46 -6.20
C PRO A 38 -0.22 -12.77 -5.46
N LYS A 39 -0.26 -13.78 -4.58
CA LYS A 39 0.84 -14.13 -3.70
C LYS A 39 2.09 -14.12 -4.55
N GLU A 40 2.88 -13.08 -4.37
CA GLU A 40 4.02 -12.84 -5.22
C GLU A 40 5.00 -13.99 -4.96
N GLN A 41 5.09 -14.86 -5.94
CA GLN A 41 5.91 -16.06 -5.80
C GLN A 41 7.38 -15.67 -5.78
N ILE A 42 8.06 -16.08 -4.74
CA ILE A 42 9.49 -15.83 -4.60
C ILE A 42 10.25 -16.94 -5.31
N VAL A 43 11.17 -16.53 -6.14
CA VAL A 43 12.12 -17.40 -6.83
C VAL A 43 13.53 -16.94 -6.49
N TYR A 44 14.51 -17.73 -6.85
CA TYR A 44 15.90 -17.47 -6.53
C TYR A 44 16.74 -17.39 -7.79
N VAL A 45 17.65 -16.45 -7.82
CA VAL A 45 18.64 -16.32 -8.89
C VAL A 45 20.04 -16.43 -8.33
N THR A 46 20.98 -16.78 -9.18
CA THR A 46 22.40 -16.76 -8.85
C THR A 46 23.02 -15.45 -9.28
N ARG A 47 24.12 -15.07 -8.65
CA ARG A 47 24.80 -13.81 -8.92
C ARG A 47 25.25 -13.64 -10.38
N THR A 48 25.63 -14.73 -11.02
CA THR A 48 26.17 -14.76 -12.36
C THR A 48 25.28 -15.48 -13.38
N GLY A 49 24.30 -16.22 -12.91
CA GLY A 49 23.38 -16.99 -13.76
C GLY A 49 22.27 -16.14 -14.34
N LYS A 50 21.73 -16.57 -15.46
CA LYS A 50 20.59 -15.94 -16.15
C LYS A 50 19.30 -16.75 -16.00
N LYS A 51 19.24 -17.63 -15.03
CA LYS A 51 18.09 -18.49 -14.76
C LYS A 51 17.58 -18.26 -13.36
N TYR A 52 16.27 -18.34 -13.18
CA TYR A 52 15.67 -18.37 -11.86
C TYR A 52 15.32 -19.80 -11.44
N HIS A 53 15.39 -20.05 -10.17
CA HIS A 53 15.27 -21.36 -9.57
C HIS A 53 14.24 -21.34 -8.44
N ARG A 54 13.67 -22.49 -8.15
CA ARG A 54 12.91 -22.67 -6.91
C ARG A 54 13.85 -22.95 -5.75
N ASP A 55 13.35 -22.77 -4.53
CA ASP A 55 14.10 -23.07 -3.32
C ASP A 55 14.58 -24.54 -3.31
N GLY A 56 15.81 -24.72 -2.84
CA GLY A 56 16.43 -26.06 -2.78
C GLY A 56 17.03 -26.57 -4.08
N CYS A 57 17.09 -25.73 -5.13
CA CYS A 57 17.79 -26.15 -6.36
C CYS A 57 19.28 -26.31 -6.14
N ARG A 58 19.86 -27.39 -6.66
CA ARG A 58 21.29 -27.64 -6.55
C ARG A 58 22.19 -26.55 -7.12
N HIS A 59 21.68 -25.76 -8.05
CA HIS A 59 22.42 -24.63 -8.63
C HIS A 59 22.52 -23.41 -7.70
N LEU A 60 21.79 -23.40 -6.58
CA LEU A 60 21.81 -22.31 -5.60
C LEU A 60 22.86 -22.48 -4.50
N VAL A 61 23.77 -23.43 -4.63
CA VAL A 61 24.75 -23.75 -3.58
C VAL A 61 25.69 -22.58 -3.30
N ARG A 62 26.11 -21.85 -4.33
CA ARG A 62 27.07 -20.74 -4.20
C ARG A 62 26.44 -19.38 -3.97
N SER A 63 25.27 -19.17 -4.50
CA SER A 63 24.54 -17.91 -4.33
C SER A 63 23.05 -18.16 -4.41
N ARG A 64 22.32 -17.48 -3.57
CA ARG A 64 20.88 -17.61 -3.43
C ARG A 64 20.30 -16.22 -3.20
N LEU A 65 19.86 -15.57 -4.25
CA LEU A 65 19.28 -14.24 -4.19
C LEU A 65 17.77 -14.34 -4.39
N PRO A 66 16.96 -14.00 -3.38
CA PRO A 66 15.51 -14.01 -3.53
C PRO A 66 15.07 -12.84 -4.40
N ILE A 67 14.22 -13.12 -5.37
CA ILE A 67 13.51 -12.12 -6.16
C ILE A 67 12.09 -12.60 -6.41
N THR A 68 11.22 -11.70 -6.81
CA THR A 68 9.87 -12.07 -7.19
C THR A 68 9.86 -12.69 -8.59
N LEU A 69 8.88 -13.57 -8.85
CA LEU A 69 8.72 -14.14 -10.19
C LEU A 69 8.50 -13.05 -11.24
N ARG A 70 7.81 -11.98 -10.88
CA ARG A 70 7.61 -10.82 -11.74
C ARG A 70 8.95 -10.17 -12.13
N GLU A 71 9.79 -9.89 -11.15
CA GLU A 71 11.13 -9.34 -11.39
C GLU A 71 11.98 -10.27 -12.24
N ALA A 72 11.93 -11.58 -11.97
CA ALA A 72 12.64 -12.55 -12.78
C ALA A 72 12.23 -12.47 -14.26
N LYS A 73 10.94 -12.33 -14.53
CA LYS A 73 10.44 -12.15 -15.89
C LYS A 73 10.82 -10.81 -16.50
N GLN A 74 10.77 -9.72 -15.73
CA GLN A 74 11.19 -8.40 -16.19
C GLN A 74 12.66 -8.35 -16.58
N HIS A 75 13.51 -9.00 -15.81
CA HIS A 75 14.94 -9.13 -16.09
C HIS A 75 15.27 -10.22 -17.10
N LYS A 76 14.25 -10.84 -17.70
CA LYS A 76 14.41 -11.88 -18.73
C LYS A 76 15.20 -13.10 -18.27
N TYR A 77 15.12 -13.43 -17.00
CA TYR A 77 15.64 -14.70 -16.51
C TYR A 77 14.83 -15.86 -17.07
N ALA A 78 15.50 -16.90 -17.48
CA ALA A 78 14.84 -18.13 -17.94
C ALA A 78 14.57 -19.09 -16.78
N PRO A 79 13.50 -19.88 -16.82
CA PRO A 79 13.27 -20.90 -15.81
C PRO A 79 14.30 -22.01 -15.87
N CYS A 80 14.76 -22.47 -14.71
CA CYS A 80 15.68 -23.60 -14.63
C CYS A 80 14.97 -24.89 -15.04
N LYS A 81 15.56 -25.63 -15.94
CA LYS A 81 14.98 -26.89 -16.42
C LYS A 81 15.12 -28.03 -15.43
N VAL A 82 16.02 -27.93 -14.47
CA VAL A 82 16.29 -28.96 -13.48
C VAL A 82 15.27 -28.92 -12.34
N CYS A 83 15.06 -27.76 -11.74
CA CYS A 83 14.15 -27.62 -10.61
C CYS A 83 12.72 -27.22 -10.99
N LYS A 84 12.50 -26.88 -12.26
CA LYS A 84 11.18 -26.47 -12.79
C LYS A 84 10.46 -25.48 -11.88
N PRO A 85 10.94 -24.22 -11.77
CA PRO A 85 10.29 -23.21 -10.95
C PRO A 85 8.93 -22.82 -11.55
N PRO A 86 8.07 -22.17 -10.78
CA PRO A 86 6.80 -21.68 -11.31
C PRO A 86 7.03 -20.72 -12.48
N GLN A 87 6.08 -20.69 -13.43
CA GLN A 87 6.15 -19.88 -14.65
C GLN A 87 5.00 -18.86 -14.69
#